data_97fa3d353d859305f26a55574499f581
#
_entry.id   97fa3d353d859305f26a55574499f581
#
_cell.length_a   1.000
_cell.length_b   1.000
_cell.length_c   1.000
_cell.angle_alpha   90.00
_cell.angle_beta   90.00
_cell.angle_gamma   90.00
#
_symmetry.space_group_name_H-M   'P 1'
#
loop_
_entity.id
_entity.type
_entity.pdbx_description
1 polymer ?
#
loop_
_entity_poly.entity_id
_entity_poly.type
_entity_poly.pdbx_seq_one_letter_code
_entity_poly.pdbx_strand_id
1 'polypeptide(L)'
;MAFPHLFLAFLVSCTLLHHGCARPSRSRKAAAGQDDDMKAQIDKLWQEVNSLKEMQALQTVCLRGIKAHKKCYLVVEEPKHYHQANEDCIAQGGTLATPRNLRENNDLRAYARLSSPGTKDFWIGVTDIVKEGQYVDVNSMPVTYFNWDRAKKEPTGGKRESCAVLSLSAQGKWHDEVCRTEKRYICEYLIP
;
A
#
# COMPACT_ATOMS: atom_id res chain seq x y z
N MET A 1 53.34 -67.41 0.80
CA MET A 1 53.40 -68.07 2.12
C MET A 1 52.23 -67.58 2.89
N ALA A 2 51.10 -68.25 2.88
CA ALA A 2 50.67 -69.42 3.65
C ALA A 2 50.55 -69.03 5.16
N PHE A 3 49.35 -68.88 5.60
CA PHE A 3 48.44 -69.68 6.41
C PHE A 3 48.14 -69.10 7.77
N PRO A 4 47.15 -69.63 8.49
CA PRO A 4 45.71 -69.69 8.28
C PRO A 4 44.87 -69.41 9.59
N HIS A 5 43.53 -69.42 9.40
CA HIS A 5 42.45 -69.84 10.31
C HIS A 5 42.58 -69.73 11.83
N LEU A 6 41.57 -69.12 12.44
CA LEU A 6 40.71 -69.85 13.40
C LEU A 6 39.33 -69.18 13.58
N PHE A 7 38.31 -69.95 13.17
CA PHE A 7 36.92 -69.73 13.57
C PHE A 7 36.79 -70.02 15.08
N LEU A 8 36.18 -69.08 15.78
CA LEU A 8 35.55 -69.46 17.05
C LEU A 8 34.16 -68.81 17.07
N ALA A 9 33.18 -69.69 16.89
CA ALA A 9 31.75 -69.37 17.09
C ALA A 9 31.50 -69.29 18.61
N PHE A 10 31.10 -68.12 19.06
CA PHE A 10 30.41 -67.96 20.35
C PHE A 10 28.94 -67.78 20.10
N LEU A 11 28.19 -68.89 20.24
CA LEU A 11 26.79 -68.88 20.46
C LEU A 11 26.53 -68.40 21.90
N VAL A 12 26.15 -67.14 22.04
CA VAL A 12 25.56 -66.69 23.31
C VAL A 12 24.03 -66.61 23.11
N SER A 13 23.38 -67.52 23.77
CA SER A 13 21.97 -67.61 23.98
C SER A 13 21.43 -66.32 24.55
N CYS A 14 20.69 -65.54 23.72
CA CYS A 14 19.99 -64.36 24.17
C CYS A 14 18.63 -64.78 24.72
N THR A 15 18.56 -65.00 26.04
CA THR A 15 17.32 -65.22 26.76
C THR A 15 16.48 -63.93 26.77
N LEU A 16 15.29 -64.01 26.25
CA LEU A 16 14.24 -63.03 26.19
C LEU A 16 13.93 -62.46 27.60
N LEU A 17 14.35 -61.23 27.84
CA LEU A 17 13.76 -60.39 28.84
C LEU A 17 13.00 -59.27 28.15
N HIS A 18 11.68 -59.46 28.01
CA HIS A 18 10.76 -58.42 27.62
C HIS A 18 10.69 -57.37 28.72
N HIS A 19 11.61 -56.40 28.72
CA HIS A 19 11.39 -55.17 29.41
C HIS A 19 10.82 -54.18 28.45
N GLY A 20 9.51 -53.95 28.53
CA GLY A 20 8.81 -52.92 27.82
C GLY A 20 9.44 -51.54 28.14
N CYS A 21 10.24 -51.04 27.22
CA CYS A 21 10.72 -49.67 27.29
C CYS A 21 9.55 -48.73 26.94
N ALA A 22 8.77 -48.37 27.95
CA ALA A 22 7.75 -47.33 27.84
C ALA A 22 8.46 -46.02 27.46
N ARG A 23 8.49 -45.66 26.20
CA ARG A 23 8.93 -44.35 25.75
C ARG A 23 8.05 -43.28 26.39
N PRO A 24 8.62 -42.25 27.00
CA PRO A 24 7.84 -41.15 27.53
C PRO A 24 7.19 -40.34 26.39
N SER A 25 5.92 -40.59 26.14
CA SER A 25 5.09 -39.85 25.18
C SER A 25 4.88 -38.37 25.59
N ARG A 26 5.28 -38.01 26.80
CA ARG A 26 5.13 -36.67 27.35
C ARG A 26 6.12 -35.63 26.80
N SER A 27 7.30 -36.04 26.40
CA SER A 27 8.35 -35.11 25.89
C SER A 27 8.03 -34.56 24.51
N ARG A 28 7.44 -35.33 23.60
CA ARG A 28 7.12 -34.84 22.24
C ARG A 28 5.95 -33.85 22.22
N LYS A 29 4.95 -34.01 23.09
CA LYS A 29 3.83 -33.07 23.20
C LYS A 29 4.26 -31.72 23.80
N ALA A 30 5.18 -31.72 24.75
CA ALA A 30 5.71 -30.49 25.33
C ALA A 30 6.58 -29.71 24.33
N ALA A 31 7.42 -30.41 23.54
CA ALA A 31 8.23 -29.78 22.49
C ALA A 31 7.37 -29.20 21.35
N ALA A 32 6.33 -29.90 20.91
CA ALA A 32 5.39 -29.41 19.90
C ALA A 32 4.63 -28.16 20.38
N GLY A 33 4.17 -28.15 21.63
CA GLY A 33 3.49 -26.96 22.19
C GLY A 33 4.42 -25.75 22.35
N GLN A 34 5.70 -25.95 22.62
CA GLN A 34 6.69 -24.88 22.70
C GLN A 34 7.04 -24.31 21.31
N ASP A 35 7.05 -25.15 20.30
CA ASP A 35 7.31 -24.75 18.90
C ASP A 35 6.12 -23.92 18.35
N ASP A 36 4.89 -24.35 18.66
CA ASP A 36 3.68 -23.61 18.28
C ASP A 36 3.60 -22.23 19.00
N ASP A 37 3.98 -22.16 20.28
CA ASP A 37 4.01 -20.90 21.02
C ASP A 37 5.08 -19.95 20.47
N MET A 38 6.27 -20.47 20.15
CA MET A 38 7.34 -19.67 19.52
C MET A 38 6.92 -19.15 18.16
N LYS A 39 6.26 -19.95 17.35
CA LYS A 39 5.73 -19.54 16.05
C LYS A 39 4.70 -18.42 16.21
N ALA A 40 3.78 -18.55 17.13
CA ALA A 40 2.79 -17.52 17.42
C ALA A 40 3.43 -16.20 17.88
N GLN A 41 4.50 -16.26 18.68
CA GLN A 41 5.27 -15.09 19.09
C GLN A 41 6.01 -14.44 17.91
N ILE A 42 6.60 -15.24 17.02
CA ILE A 42 7.25 -14.75 15.81
C ILE A 42 6.22 -14.06 14.89
N ASP A 43 5.07 -14.66 14.67
CA ASP A 43 4.01 -14.08 13.85
C ASP A 43 3.53 -12.74 14.41
N LYS A 44 3.37 -12.66 15.73
CA LYS A 44 3.02 -11.40 16.41
C LYS A 44 4.10 -10.34 16.24
N LEU A 45 5.36 -10.68 16.41
CA LEU A 45 6.48 -9.76 16.20
C LEU A 45 6.55 -9.27 14.75
N TRP A 46 6.30 -10.14 13.79
CA TRP A 46 6.23 -9.75 12.38
C TRP A 46 5.11 -8.74 12.10
N GLN A 47 3.95 -8.92 12.71
CA GLN A 47 2.85 -7.96 12.60
C GLN A 47 3.23 -6.60 13.21
N GLU A 48 3.85 -6.59 14.39
CA GLU A 48 4.32 -5.37 15.04
C GLU A 48 5.39 -4.65 14.21
N VAL A 49 6.37 -5.38 13.68
CA VAL A 49 7.42 -4.81 12.79
C VAL A 49 6.83 -4.23 11.52
N ASN A 50 5.87 -4.90 10.89
CA ASN A 50 5.21 -4.38 9.70
C ASN A 50 4.41 -3.11 10.00
N SER A 51 3.64 -3.10 11.10
CA SER A 51 2.91 -1.90 11.53
C SER A 51 3.85 -0.71 11.82
N LEU A 52 4.99 -0.95 12.45
CA LEU A 52 5.99 0.09 12.69
C LEU A 52 6.60 0.63 11.40
N LYS A 53 6.89 -0.25 10.43
CA LYS A 53 7.38 0.16 9.10
C LYS A 53 6.38 1.03 8.35
N GLU A 54 5.10 0.65 8.36
CA GLU A 54 4.02 1.43 7.74
C GLU A 54 3.89 2.81 8.40
N MET A 55 3.92 2.86 9.73
CA MET A 55 3.87 4.11 10.49
C MET A 55 5.08 5.00 10.18
N GLN A 56 6.28 4.43 10.10
CA GLN A 56 7.50 5.15 9.75
C GLN A 56 7.44 5.69 8.31
N ALA A 57 6.95 4.91 7.35
CA ALA A 57 6.75 5.35 5.96
C ALA A 57 5.78 6.53 5.92
N LEU A 58 4.64 6.44 6.60
CA LEU A 58 3.66 7.52 6.71
C LEU A 58 4.27 8.79 7.35
N GLN A 59 5.04 8.65 8.43
CA GLN A 59 5.73 9.78 9.05
C GLN A 59 6.70 10.46 8.07
N THR A 60 7.46 9.68 7.31
CA THR A 60 8.41 10.20 6.32
C THR A 60 7.69 11.01 5.23
N VAL A 61 6.57 10.49 4.72
CA VAL A 61 5.74 11.20 3.73
C VAL A 61 5.16 12.48 4.33
N CYS A 62 4.64 12.42 5.56
CA CYS A 62 4.06 13.58 6.24
C CYS A 62 5.09 14.68 6.57
N LEU A 63 6.38 14.32 6.70
CA LEU A 63 7.45 15.31 6.87
C LEU A 63 7.82 16.01 5.55
N ARG A 64 7.66 15.35 4.43
CA ARG A 64 7.94 15.90 3.09
C ARG A 64 6.76 16.69 2.51
N GLY A 65 5.55 16.36 2.94
CA GLY A 65 4.30 16.97 2.51
C GLY A 65 3.70 17.89 3.55
N ILE A 66 2.38 18.02 3.52
CA ILE A 66 1.61 18.74 4.55
C ILE A 66 0.60 17.81 5.23
N LYS A 67 0.31 18.13 6.50
CA LYS A 67 -0.79 17.51 7.26
C LYS A 67 -2.02 18.41 7.24
N ALA A 68 -3.13 17.90 6.76
CA ALA A 68 -4.43 18.56 6.84
C ALA A 68 -5.55 17.51 6.83
N HIS A 69 -6.67 17.79 7.52
CA HIS A 69 -7.88 16.95 7.48
C HIS A 69 -7.67 15.47 7.83
N LYS A 70 -6.77 15.17 8.77
CA LYS A 70 -6.34 13.79 9.11
C LYS A 70 -5.71 13.04 7.94
N LYS A 71 -5.12 13.76 7.03
CA LYS A 71 -4.37 13.23 5.88
C LYS A 71 -3.00 13.91 5.78
N CYS A 72 -2.08 13.24 5.11
CA CYS A 72 -0.89 13.88 4.57
C CYS A 72 -1.04 14.00 3.06
N TYR A 73 -0.65 15.13 2.51
CA TYR A 73 -0.61 15.34 1.07
C TYR A 73 0.84 15.51 0.61
N LEU A 74 1.18 14.88 -0.50
CA LEU A 74 2.49 14.98 -1.13
C LEU A 74 2.34 15.30 -2.61
N VAL A 75 2.94 16.42 -3.05
CA VAL A 75 3.12 16.74 -4.47
C VAL A 75 4.27 15.91 -5.00
N VAL A 76 4.05 15.24 -6.13
CA VAL A 76 5.07 14.50 -6.86
C VAL A 76 5.40 15.25 -8.16
N GLU A 77 6.67 15.62 -8.29
CA GLU A 77 7.18 16.47 -9.35
C GLU A 77 7.39 15.73 -10.68
N GLU A 78 7.60 14.42 -10.65
CA GLU A 78 7.79 13.60 -11.83
C GLU A 78 6.44 13.38 -12.53
N PRO A 79 6.24 13.84 -13.78
CA PRO A 79 4.98 13.67 -14.46
C PRO A 79 4.73 12.22 -14.82
N LYS A 80 3.47 11.77 -14.66
CA LYS A 80 3.02 10.42 -15.05
C LYS A 80 1.63 10.47 -15.67
N HIS A 81 1.26 9.42 -16.39
CA HIS A 81 -0.13 9.18 -16.75
C HIS A 81 -0.97 8.92 -15.52
N TYR A 82 -2.27 9.19 -15.57
CA TYR A 82 -3.17 9.09 -14.42
C TYR A 82 -3.06 7.77 -13.66
N HIS A 83 -3.12 6.63 -14.36
CA HIS A 83 -3.03 5.32 -13.70
C HIS A 83 -1.67 5.07 -13.06
N GLN A 84 -0.59 5.43 -13.75
CA GLN A 84 0.77 5.32 -13.21
C GLN A 84 0.98 6.22 -11.99
N ALA A 85 0.38 7.42 -12.00
CA ALA A 85 0.39 8.33 -10.87
C ALA A 85 -0.31 7.71 -9.64
N ASN A 86 -1.47 7.07 -9.86
CA ASN A 86 -2.17 6.39 -8.77
C ASN A 86 -1.41 5.15 -8.26
N GLU A 87 -0.83 4.34 -9.15
CA GLU A 87 0.02 3.20 -8.79
C GLU A 87 1.23 3.65 -7.97
N ASP A 88 1.84 4.78 -8.31
CA ASP A 88 2.96 5.33 -7.57
C ASP A 88 2.54 5.79 -6.15
N CYS A 89 1.39 6.44 -6.01
CA CYS A 89 0.82 6.77 -4.70
C CYS A 89 0.55 5.50 -3.87
N ILE A 90 -0.02 4.45 -4.49
CA ILE A 90 -0.31 3.16 -3.84
C ILE A 90 0.98 2.47 -3.37
N ALA A 91 2.02 2.47 -4.19
CA ALA A 91 3.32 1.90 -3.83
C ALA A 91 3.94 2.56 -2.59
N GLN A 92 3.54 3.81 -2.29
CA GLN A 92 3.97 4.56 -1.11
C GLN A 92 2.96 4.50 0.05
N GLY A 93 1.90 3.69 -0.06
CA GLY A 93 0.87 3.51 0.98
C GLY A 93 -0.26 4.53 0.96
N GLY A 94 -0.42 5.27 -0.13
CA GLY A 94 -1.49 6.26 -0.31
C GLY A 94 -2.30 6.04 -1.59
N THR A 95 -2.96 7.10 -2.05
CA THR A 95 -3.71 7.14 -3.32
C THR A 95 -3.61 8.54 -3.91
N LEU A 96 -4.07 8.76 -5.15
CA LEU A 96 -4.25 10.11 -5.65
C LEU A 96 -5.23 10.89 -4.74
N ALA A 97 -4.88 12.12 -4.45
CA ALA A 97 -5.65 12.98 -3.54
C ALA A 97 -7.06 13.25 -4.08
N THR A 98 -8.06 12.97 -3.26
CA THR A 98 -9.47 13.22 -3.60
C THR A 98 -10.07 14.20 -2.60
N PRO A 99 -10.18 15.51 -2.93
CA PRO A 99 -10.80 16.48 -2.06
C PRO A 99 -12.29 16.16 -1.83
N ARG A 100 -12.72 16.14 -0.58
CA ARG A 100 -14.09 15.78 -0.18
C ARG A 100 -14.98 17.00 0.05
N ASN A 101 -14.40 18.19 0.10
CA ASN A 101 -15.10 19.47 0.31
C ASN A 101 -14.21 20.63 -0.16
N LEU A 102 -14.80 21.83 -0.15
CA LEU A 102 -14.12 23.06 -0.59
C LEU A 102 -12.88 23.39 0.25
N ARG A 103 -12.88 23.08 1.56
CA ARG A 103 -11.73 23.35 2.44
C ARG A 103 -10.55 22.47 2.04
N GLU A 104 -10.75 21.15 1.91
CA GLU A 104 -9.71 20.25 1.42
C GLU A 104 -9.17 20.68 0.05
N ASN A 105 -10.06 21.05 -0.86
CA ASN A 105 -9.67 21.51 -2.19
C ASN A 105 -8.81 22.78 -2.14
N ASN A 106 -9.16 23.74 -1.29
CA ASN A 106 -8.39 24.98 -1.14
C ASN A 106 -7.02 24.75 -0.52
N ASP A 107 -6.93 23.89 0.49
CA ASP A 107 -5.67 23.53 1.13
C ASP A 107 -4.76 22.78 0.16
N LEU A 108 -5.31 21.86 -0.63
CA LEU A 108 -4.60 21.15 -1.68
C LEU A 108 -4.04 22.10 -2.74
N ARG A 109 -4.88 23.06 -3.20
CA ARG A 109 -4.46 24.11 -4.13
C ARG A 109 -3.33 24.96 -3.56
N ALA A 110 -3.48 25.41 -2.32
CA ALA A 110 -2.47 26.26 -1.67
C ALA A 110 -1.13 25.53 -1.55
N TYR A 111 -1.17 24.27 -1.14
CA TYR A 111 0.01 23.43 -1.04
C TYR A 111 0.66 23.18 -2.42
N ALA A 112 -0.11 22.76 -3.41
CA ALA A 112 0.40 22.50 -4.76
C ALA A 112 1.11 23.73 -5.36
N ARG A 113 0.55 24.94 -5.14
CA ARG A 113 1.13 26.18 -5.61
C ARG A 113 2.48 26.50 -4.96
N LEU A 114 2.62 26.18 -3.67
CA LEU A 114 3.88 26.42 -2.93
C LEU A 114 4.93 25.37 -3.26
N SER A 115 4.51 24.11 -3.40
CA SER A 115 5.43 22.98 -3.60
C SER A 115 5.97 22.90 -5.03
N SER A 116 5.18 23.32 -6.02
CA SER A 116 5.54 23.21 -7.44
C SER A 116 5.23 24.52 -8.20
N PRO A 117 6.01 25.58 -7.98
CA PRO A 117 5.83 26.85 -8.68
C PRO A 117 5.90 26.69 -10.20
N GLY A 118 4.97 27.31 -10.91
CA GLY A 118 4.90 27.26 -12.38
C GLY A 118 4.16 26.06 -12.97
N THR A 119 3.84 25.03 -12.17
CA THR A 119 2.96 23.94 -12.61
C THR A 119 1.52 24.43 -12.68
N LYS A 120 0.83 24.07 -13.76
CA LYS A 120 -0.55 24.52 -13.99
C LYS A 120 -1.57 23.54 -13.42
N ASP A 121 -1.38 22.25 -13.65
CA ASP A 121 -2.36 21.22 -13.39
C ASP A 121 -1.73 20.01 -12.69
N PHE A 122 -2.50 19.37 -11.81
CA PHE A 122 -2.10 18.17 -11.09
C PHE A 122 -3.20 17.13 -11.17
N TRP A 123 -2.85 15.86 -11.43
CA TRP A 123 -3.80 14.78 -11.28
C TRP A 123 -4.33 14.72 -9.85
N ILE A 124 -5.65 14.54 -9.74
CA ILE A 124 -6.37 14.22 -8.50
C ILE A 124 -7.17 12.94 -8.68
N GLY A 125 -7.53 12.27 -7.60
CA GLY A 125 -8.13 10.93 -7.60
C GLY A 125 -9.60 10.89 -7.97
N VAL A 126 -10.00 11.54 -9.08
CA VAL A 126 -11.39 11.59 -9.55
C VAL A 126 -11.44 11.19 -11.02
N THR A 127 -12.32 10.24 -11.37
CA THR A 127 -12.42 9.72 -12.73
C THR A 127 -13.80 9.15 -13.01
N ASP A 128 -14.22 9.20 -14.28
CA ASP A 128 -15.42 8.52 -14.79
C ASP A 128 -15.10 7.51 -15.91
N ILE A 129 -13.84 7.04 -15.95
CA ILE A 129 -13.34 6.13 -16.98
C ILE A 129 -14.18 4.86 -17.14
N VAL A 130 -14.85 4.40 -16.07
CA VAL A 130 -15.69 3.20 -16.10
C VAL A 130 -17.05 3.51 -16.74
N LYS A 131 -17.62 4.69 -16.42
CA LYS A 131 -18.91 5.10 -16.95
C LYS A 131 -18.99 6.62 -17.00
N GLU A 132 -19.07 7.13 -18.22
CA GLU A 132 -19.22 8.55 -18.53
C GLU A 132 -20.25 9.25 -17.66
N GLY A 133 -19.83 10.36 -17.02
CA GLY A 133 -20.64 11.18 -16.14
C GLY A 133 -20.84 10.58 -14.73
N GLN A 134 -20.31 9.39 -14.44
CA GLN A 134 -20.34 8.78 -13.10
C GLN A 134 -18.95 8.81 -12.48
N TYR A 135 -18.66 9.91 -11.81
CA TYR A 135 -17.35 10.12 -11.20
C TYR A 135 -17.19 9.32 -9.91
N VAL A 136 -16.09 8.59 -9.84
CA VAL A 136 -15.66 7.83 -8.68
C VAL A 136 -14.25 8.26 -8.27
N ASP A 137 -13.92 7.97 -7.01
CA ASP A 137 -12.53 8.07 -6.57
C ASP A 137 -11.71 6.82 -6.98
N VAL A 138 -10.42 6.83 -6.69
CA VAL A 138 -9.50 5.74 -7.02
C VAL A 138 -9.82 4.41 -6.32
N ASN A 139 -10.71 4.41 -5.33
CA ASN A 139 -11.24 3.22 -4.66
C ASN A 139 -12.63 2.82 -5.18
N SER A 140 -13.03 3.37 -6.33
CA SER A 140 -14.35 3.15 -6.95
C SER A 140 -15.54 3.64 -6.10
N MET A 141 -15.30 4.52 -5.13
CA MET A 141 -16.36 5.11 -4.32
C MET A 141 -16.95 6.34 -5.03
N PRO A 142 -18.28 6.50 -5.06
CA PRO A 142 -18.90 7.67 -5.69
C PRO A 142 -18.39 8.98 -5.12
N VAL A 143 -17.99 9.90 -5.98
CA VAL A 143 -17.60 11.26 -5.60
C VAL A 143 -18.85 12.09 -5.38
N THR A 144 -18.93 12.78 -4.25
CA THR A 144 -20.08 13.61 -3.86
C THR A 144 -19.79 15.11 -3.86
N TYR A 145 -18.51 15.48 -3.88
CA TYR A 145 -18.05 16.86 -3.98
C TYR A 145 -17.38 17.10 -5.33
N PHE A 146 -17.73 18.16 -6.00
CA PHE A 146 -17.17 18.57 -7.28
C PHE A 146 -16.76 20.05 -7.25
N ASN A 147 -15.69 20.38 -7.93
CA ASN A 147 -15.23 21.76 -8.07
C ASN A 147 -14.91 22.13 -9.54
N TRP A 148 -15.73 21.63 -10.47
CA TRP A 148 -15.55 21.87 -11.90
C TRP A 148 -15.49 23.36 -12.26
N ASP A 149 -14.66 23.71 -13.25
CA ASP A 149 -14.58 25.05 -13.83
C ASP A 149 -15.79 25.35 -14.70
N ARG A 150 -16.85 25.88 -14.09
CA ARG A 150 -18.10 26.21 -14.78
C ARG A 150 -17.93 27.32 -15.82
N ALA A 151 -16.90 28.18 -15.68
CA ALA A 151 -16.62 29.22 -16.67
C ALA A 151 -16.15 28.62 -18.01
N LYS A 152 -15.44 27.50 -17.93
CA LYS A 152 -15.04 26.70 -19.08
C LYS A 152 -16.02 25.60 -19.47
N LYS A 153 -17.14 25.49 -18.75
CA LYS A 153 -18.17 24.48 -18.93
C LYS A 153 -17.71 23.04 -18.64
N GLU A 154 -16.69 22.90 -17.75
CA GLU A 154 -16.20 21.59 -17.33
C GLU A 154 -17.28 20.78 -16.55
N PRO A 155 -17.27 19.45 -16.66
CA PRO A 155 -16.37 18.59 -17.44
C PRO A 155 -16.70 18.62 -18.94
N THR A 156 -15.67 18.49 -19.80
CA THR A 156 -15.77 18.49 -21.27
C THR A 156 -15.21 17.19 -21.87
N GLY A 157 -15.13 17.08 -23.18
CA GLY A 157 -14.42 15.97 -23.86
C GLY A 157 -15.14 14.62 -23.86
N GLY A 158 -16.05 14.37 -22.92
CA GLY A 158 -16.76 13.09 -22.78
C GLY A 158 -15.75 11.93 -22.63
N LYS A 159 -16.03 10.76 -23.18
CA LYS A 159 -15.21 9.56 -23.06
C LYS A 159 -13.71 9.70 -23.42
N ARG A 160 -13.30 10.83 -23.97
CA ARG A 160 -11.89 11.10 -24.28
C ARG A 160 -11.13 11.67 -23.09
N GLU A 161 -11.84 12.37 -22.21
CA GLU A 161 -11.30 13.09 -21.08
C GLU A 161 -12.03 12.59 -19.82
N SER A 162 -11.47 11.62 -19.18
CA SER A 162 -12.11 10.91 -18.04
C SER A 162 -11.32 10.99 -16.75
N CYS A 163 -10.28 11.81 -16.66
CA CYS A 163 -9.43 11.92 -15.47
C CYS A 163 -9.32 13.39 -15.05
N ALA A 164 -9.63 13.66 -13.78
CA ALA A 164 -9.70 15.02 -13.27
C ALA A 164 -8.33 15.57 -12.85
N VAL A 165 -8.13 16.84 -13.15
CA VAL A 165 -7.01 17.65 -12.66
C VAL A 165 -7.51 18.78 -11.77
N LEU A 166 -6.69 19.15 -10.79
CA LEU A 166 -6.78 20.40 -10.06
C LEU A 166 -5.95 21.44 -10.79
N SER A 167 -6.61 22.47 -11.34
CA SER A 167 -5.96 23.51 -12.12
C SER A 167 -5.62 24.74 -11.25
N LEU A 168 -4.33 25.03 -11.11
CA LEU A 168 -3.87 26.21 -10.39
C LEU A 168 -4.18 27.50 -11.16
N SER A 169 -4.17 27.44 -12.51
CA SER A 169 -4.53 28.56 -13.38
C SER A 169 -6.00 28.93 -13.28
N ALA A 170 -6.85 27.95 -12.96
CA ALA A 170 -8.28 28.12 -12.69
C ALA A 170 -8.58 28.21 -11.17
N GLN A 171 -7.60 28.61 -10.37
CA GLN A 171 -7.75 28.81 -8.93
C GLN A 171 -8.21 27.56 -8.16
N GLY A 172 -7.74 26.37 -8.57
CA GLY A 172 -8.09 25.08 -7.97
C GLY A 172 -9.43 24.51 -8.43
N LYS A 173 -10.00 25.06 -9.50
CA LYS A 173 -11.10 24.42 -10.20
C LYS A 173 -10.62 23.18 -10.92
N TRP A 174 -11.51 22.24 -11.17
CA TRP A 174 -11.21 20.99 -11.83
C TRP A 174 -11.54 21.03 -13.31
N HIS A 175 -10.71 20.39 -14.10
CA HIS A 175 -10.95 20.05 -15.51
C HIS A 175 -10.83 18.54 -15.64
N ASP A 176 -11.58 17.95 -16.56
CA ASP A 176 -11.28 16.60 -17.03
C ASP A 176 -10.25 16.68 -18.17
N GLU A 177 -9.50 15.62 -18.30
CA GLU A 177 -8.36 15.56 -19.22
C GLU A 177 -8.15 14.13 -19.72
N VAL A 178 -7.42 14.01 -20.83
CA VAL A 178 -7.02 12.72 -21.38
C VAL A 178 -6.10 12.00 -20.39
N CYS A 179 -6.52 10.86 -19.84
CA CYS A 179 -5.83 10.12 -18.76
C CYS A 179 -4.38 9.69 -19.13
N ARG A 180 -4.04 9.66 -20.43
CA ARG A 180 -2.69 9.35 -20.92
C ARG A 180 -1.77 10.56 -21.05
N THR A 181 -2.23 11.75 -20.71
CA THR A 181 -1.39 12.92 -20.60
C THR A 181 -0.48 12.79 -19.38
N GLU A 182 0.76 13.18 -19.51
CA GLU A 182 1.69 13.20 -18.37
C GLU A 182 1.51 14.51 -17.60
N LYS A 183 1.20 14.38 -16.31
CA LYS A 183 1.07 15.51 -15.40
C LYS A 183 1.69 15.17 -14.03
N ARG A 184 2.13 16.19 -13.34
CA ARG A 184 2.42 16.11 -11.91
C ARG A 184 1.15 15.73 -11.17
N TYR A 185 1.27 15.22 -9.97
CA TYR A 185 0.13 14.70 -9.23
C TYR A 185 0.28 14.91 -7.73
N ILE A 186 -0.81 14.71 -7.03
CA ILE A 186 -0.86 14.84 -5.58
C ILE A 186 -1.34 13.53 -5.00
N CYS A 187 -0.54 12.95 -4.12
CA CYS A 187 -0.93 11.79 -3.31
C CYS A 187 -1.53 12.22 -1.99
N GLU A 188 -2.49 11.44 -1.47
CA GLU A 188 -2.99 11.55 -0.12
C GLU A 188 -2.73 10.26 0.67
N TYR A 189 -2.47 10.41 1.95
CA TYR A 189 -2.21 9.31 2.89
C TYR A 189 -3.06 9.53 4.13
N LEU A 190 -3.83 8.52 4.52
CA LEU A 190 -4.67 8.60 5.71
C LEU A 190 -3.80 8.49 6.96
N ILE A 191 -4.03 9.37 7.93
CA ILE A 191 -3.42 9.31 9.25
C ILE A 191 -4.37 8.49 10.14
N PRO A 192 -3.92 7.38 10.74
CA PRO A 192 -4.72 6.55 11.65
C PRO A 192 -5.28 7.30 12.83
#